data_18de2c302760ce9b8e77f407e4a03d1f
#
_entry.id   18de2c302760ce9b8e77f407e4a03d1f
#
_cell.length_a   1.000
_cell.length_b   1.000
_cell.length_c   1.000
_cell.angle_alpha   90.00
_cell.angle_beta   90.00
_cell.angle_gamma   90.00
#
_symmetry.space_group_name_H-M   'P 1'
#
loop_
_entity.id
_entity.type
_entity.pdbx_description
1 polymer ?
#
loop_
_entity_poly.entity_id
_entity_poly.type
_entity_poly.pdbx_seq_one_letter_code
_entity_poly.pdbx_strand_id
1 'polypeptide(L)'
;MPLRVFASPFRILALGVVLNFAALSHIAIASTRLVMVTSDHCPFCQAWERDIGALYEKSPYAPSLPLKRVDIGSAMPEGVTLQSPVLGTPTFLIIHNGQEIDRQRGYDNAEMFWWWLSDHAAE
;
A
#
# COMPACT_ATOMS: atom_id res chain seq x y z
N MET A 1 -29.80 25.40 78.09
CA MET A 1 -28.53 25.51 77.36
C MET A 1 -28.65 24.71 76.05
N PRO A 2 -28.66 25.37 74.92
CA PRO A 2 -28.78 24.61 73.67
C PRO A 2 -27.40 24.17 73.20
N LEU A 3 -27.28 22.86 72.95
CA LEU A 3 -26.12 22.29 72.26
C LEU A 3 -26.12 22.73 70.81
N ARG A 4 -25.05 23.40 70.41
CA ARG A 4 -24.79 23.72 69.02
C ARG A 4 -24.13 22.52 68.39
N VAL A 5 -24.86 21.85 67.47
CA VAL A 5 -24.30 20.85 66.58
C VAL A 5 -23.61 21.57 65.42
N PHE A 6 -22.29 21.45 65.36
CA PHE A 6 -21.50 21.91 64.21
C PHE A 6 -21.60 20.88 63.07
N ALA A 7 -22.37 21.20 62.07
CA ALA A 7 -22.38 20.47 60.83
C ALA A 7 -21.16 20.86 59.97
N SER A 8 -20.21 19.99 59.84
CA SER A 8 -19.11 20.13 58.91
C SER A 8 -19.61 19.85 57.51
N PRO A 9 -19.43 20.74 56.55
CA PRO A 9 -19.69 20.40 55.15
C PRO A 9 -18.49 19.64 54.59
N PHE A 10 -18.67 18.35 54.38
CA PHE A 10 -17.74 17.51 53.64
C PHE A 10 -17.76 17.96 52.18
N ARG A 11 -16.76 18.76 51.77
CA ARG A 11 -16.54 19.09 50.37
C ARG A 11 -15.92 17.89 49.69
N ILE A 12 -16.74 17.13 48.96
CA ILE A 12 -16.29 16.10 48.06
C ILE A 12 -15.70 16.82 46.83
N LEU A 13 -14.36 16.87 46.77
CA LEU A 13 -13.66 17.27 45.58
C LEU A 13 -13.76 16.08 44.58
N ALA A 14 -14.71 16.18 43.67
CA ALA A 14 -14.74 15.28 42.52
C ALA A 14 -13.57 15.63 41.59
N LEU A 15 -12.49 14.84 41.68
CA LEU A 15 -11.37 14.91 40.75
C LEU A 15 -11.85 14.31 39.43
N GLY A 16 -12.27 15.18 38.50
CA GLY A 16 -12.60 14.78 37.14
C GLY A 16 -11.32 14.36 36.43
N VAL A 17 -11.11 13.06 36.27
CA VAL A 17 -10.08 12.51 35.40
C VAL A 17 -10.57 12.73 33.97
N VAL A 18 -10.08 13.80 33.33
CA VAL A 18 -10.24 14.00 31.90
C VAL A 18 -9.31 13.02 31.22
N LEU A 19 -9.83 11.87 30.78
CA LEU A 19 -9.12 10.99 29.85
C LEU A 19 -8.98 11.72 28.50
N ASN A 20 -7.83 12.33 28.30
CA ASN A 20 -7.45 12.87 27.02
C ASN A 20 -7.14 11.68 26.09
N PHE A 21 -8.16 11.21 25.36
CA PHE A 21 -7.95 10.31 24.21
C PHE A 21 -7.26 11.15 23.14
N ALA A 22 -5.93 11.17 23.16
CA ALA A 22 -5.15 11.59 22.02
C ALA A 22 -5.47 10.59 20.88
N ALA A 23 -6.38 10.99 20.00
CA ALA A 23 -6.61 10.29 18.75
C ALA A 23 -5.27 10.32 18.01
N LEU A 24 -4.55 9.19 18.02
CA LEU A 24 -3.42 8.97 17.13
C LEU A 24 -4.00 8.94 15.71
N SER A 25 -4.02 10.10 15.09
CA SER A 25 -4.29 10.21 13.66
C SER A 25 -3.18 9.46 12.95
N HIS A 26 -3.47 8.23 12.52
CA HIS A 26 -2.59 7.48 11.65
C HIS A 26 -2.59 8.23 10.33
N ILE A 27 -1.52 8.97 10.06
CA ILE A 27 -1.28 9.55 8.75
C ILE A 27 -0.98 8.35 7.84
N ALA A 28 -1.99 7.90 7.11
CA ALA A 28 -1.80 6.94 6.06
C ALA A 28 -0.97 7.62 4.96
N ILE A 29 0.31 7.25 4.84
CA ILE A 29 1.16 7.70 3.74
C ILE A 29 0.62 7.04 2.48
N ALA A 30 0.27 7.85 1.47
CA ALA A 30 -0.11 7.35 0.16
C ALA A 30 1.01 6.44 -0.36
N SER A 31 0.67 5.20 -0.74
CA SER A 31 1.64 4.22 -1.25
C SER A 31 1.23 3.76 -2.63
N THR A 32 2.17 3.86 -3.57
CA THR A 32 2.04 3.30 -4.90
C THR A 32 3.05 2.18 -5.05
N ARG A 33 2.68 1.11 -5.73
CA ARG A 33 3.58 -0.02 -6.01
C ARG A 33 3.32 -0.60 -7.38
N LEU A 34 4.33 -1.25 -7.92
CA LEU A 34 4.22 -2.08 -9.11
C LEU A 34 4.00 -3.53 -8.68
N VAL A 35 2.96 -4.17 -9.20
CA VAL A 35 2.74 -5.61 -9.04
C VAL A 35 2.93 -6.26 -10.40
N MET A 36 3.84 -7.23 -10.50
CA MET A 36 3.99 -8.10 -11.66
C MET A 36 3.30 -9.43 -11.38
N VAL A 37 2.23 -9.72 -12.11
CA VAL A 37 1.63 -11.04 -12.11
C VAL A 37 2.39 -11.91 -13.10
N THR A 38 2.97 -13.00 -12.63
CA THR A 38 3.90 -13.85 -13.35
C THR A 38 3.50 -15.33 -13.24
N SER A 39 4.18 -16.20 -13.98
CA SER A 39 4.07 -17.67 -13.86
C SER A 39 5.37 -18.34 -14.29
N ASP A 40 5.61 -19.56 -13.80
CA ASP A 40 6.88 -20.28 -14.01
C ASP A 40 7.19 -20.60 -15.47
N HIS A 41 6.18 -20.83 -16.30
CA HIS A 41 6.34 -21.21 -17.72
C HIS A 41 5.93 -20.09 -18.67
N CYS A 42 6.24 -18.86 -18.32
CA CYS A 42 5.88 -17.68 -19.08
C CYS A 42 7.12 -17.12 -19.82
N PRO A 43 7.27 -17.33 -21.14
CA PRO A 43 8.43 -16.84 -21.90
C PRO A 43 8.59 -15.32 -21.85
N PHE A 44 7.49 -14.57 -21.89
CA PHE A 44 7.52 -13.11 -21.82
C PHE A 44 7.84 -12.61 -20.41
N CYS A 45 7.45 -13.34 -19.36
CA CYS A 45 7.90 -13.06 -17.99
C CYS A 45 9.41 -13.23 -17.87
N GLN A 46 9.97 -14.29 -18.43
CA GLN A 46 11.40 -14.54 -18.45
C GLN A 46 12.17 -13.49 -19.25
N ALA A 47 11.60 -13.03 -20.38
CA ALA A 47 12.16 -11.94 -21.15
C ALA A 47 12.23 -10.64 -20.32
N TRP A 48 11.17 -10.29 -19.65
CA TRP A 48 11.15 -9.13 -18.76
C TRP A 48 12.18 -9.26 -17.63
N GLU A 49 12.29 -10.43 -17.00
CA GLU A 49 13.26 -10.66 -15.93
C GLU A 49 14.71 -10.51 -16.44
N ARG A 50 15.02 -10.96 -17.64
CA ARG A 50 16.35 -10.77 -18.26
C ARG A 50 16.65 -9.31 -18.55
N ASP A 51 15.68 -8.60 -19.11
CA ASP A 51 15.88 -7.25 -19.65
C ASP A 51 15.80 -6.19 -18.53
N ILE A 52 14.91 -6.39 -17.55
CA ILE A 52 14.53 -5.38 -16.56
C ILE A 52 14.65 -5.90 -15.12
N GLY A 53 14.25 -7.13 -14.84
CA GLY A 53 14.07 -7.64 -13.48
C GLY A 53 15.28 -7.45 -12.59
N ALA A 54 16.48 -7.76 -13.11
CA ALA A 54 17.74 -7.60 -12.36
C ALA A 54 18.16 -6.13 -12.15
N LEU A 55 17.62 -5.22 -12.97
CA LEU A 55 17.95 -3.79 -12.95
C LEU A 55 16.89 -2.96 -12.22
N TYR A 56 15.70 -3.50 -12.04
CA TYR A 56 14.54 -2.76 -11.52
C TYR A 56 14.84 -2.08 -10.18
N GLU A 57 15.40 -2.81 -9.21
CA GLU A 57 15.72 -2.29 -7.87
C GLU A 57 16.75 -1.14 -7.89
N LYS A 58 17.54 -1.05 -8.96
CA LYS A 58 18.53 0.00 -9.18
C LYS A 58 17.98 1.15 -10.04
N SER A 59 16.77 1.03 -10.53
CA SER A 59 16.12 2.05 -11.34
C SER A 59 15.71 3.26 -10.48
N PRO A 60 15.57 4.44 -11.10
CA PRO A 60 15.05 5.62 -10.38
C PRO A 60 13.58 5.44 -9.95
N TYR A 61 12.87 4.45 -10.48
CA TYR A 61 11.46 4.19 -10.20
C TYR A 61 11.24 3.33 -8.95
N ALA A 62 12.16 2.46 -8.60
CA ALA A 62 12.01 1.49 -7.50
C ALA A 62 11.62 2.14 -6.15
N PRO A 63 12.17 3.30 -5.75
CA PRO A 63 11.79 3.94 -4.49
C PRO A 63 10.32 4.35 -4.41
N SER A 64 9.75 4.88 -5.50
CA SER A 64 8.34 5.32 -5.56
C SER A 64 7.38 4.23 -6.01
N LEU A 65 7.87 3.22 -6.71
CA LEU A 65 7.14 2.08 -7.24
C LEU A 65 7.82 0.77 -6.85
N PRO A 66 7.87 0.40 -5.56
CA PRO A 66 8.46 -0.87 -5.16
C PRO A 66 7.76 -2.04 -5.85
N LEU A 67 8.56 -2.97 -6.38
CA LEU A 67 8.08 -4.12 -7.13
C LEU A 67 7.67 -5.28 -6.22
N LYS A 68 6.49 -5.83 -6.49
CA LYS A 68 6.02 -7.09 -5.91
C LYS A 68 5.68 -8.08 -7.03
N ARG A 69 6.29 -9.25 -7.03
CA ARG A 69 5.94 -10.36 -7.92
C ARG A 69 4.88 -11.22 -7.27
N VAL A 70 3.86 -11.61 -8.04
CA VAL A 70 2.76 -12.46 -7.61
C VAL A 70 2.53 -13.54 -8.66
N ASP A 71 2.51 -14.80 -8.26
CA ASP A 71 2.13 -15.89 -9.17
C ASP A 71 0.63 -15.79 -9.52
N ILE A 72 0.28 -16.03 -10.80
CA ILE A 72 -1.11 -15.92 -11.27
C ILE A 72 -2.07 -16.88 -10.56
N GLY A 73 -1.57 -18.01 -10.04
CA GLY A 73 -2.33 -18.96 -9.25
C GLY A 73 -2.48 -18.59 -7.77
N SER A 74 -1.81 -17.52 -7.33
CA SER A 74 -1.83 -17.06 -5.95
C SER A 74 -2.84 -15.93 -5.74
N ALA A 75 -3.26 -15.74 -4.49
CA ALA A 75 -4.06 -14.56 -4.13
C ALA A 75 -3.23 -13.28 -4.27
N MET A 76 -3.89 -12.18 -4.61
CA MET A 76 -3.30 -10.85 -4.53
C MET A 76 -2.91 -10.52 -3.07
N PRO A 77 -1.92 -9.65 -2.86
CA PRO A 77 -1.61 -9.17 -1.52
C PRO A 77 -2.86 -8.63 -0.82
N GLU A 78 -2.91 -8.80 0.50
CA GLU A 78 -4.01 -8.28 1.30
C GLU A 78 -4.22 -6.78 1.08
N GLY A 79 -5.48 -6.37 0.99
CA GLY A 79 -5.86 -4.96 0.78
C GLY A 79 -5.77 -4.49 -0.67
N VAL A 80 -5.45 -5.37 -1.64
CA VAL A 80 -5.43 -5.03 -3.06
C VAL A 80 -6.77 -5.33 -3.72
N THR A 81 -7.34 -4.32 -4.37
CA THR A 81 -8.56 -4.44 -5.18
C THR A 81 -8.23 -4.23 -6.64
N LEU A 82 -8.57 -5.21 -7.47
CA LEU A 82 -8.38 -5.16 -8.92
C LEU A 82 -9.61 -4.62 -9.64
N GLN A 83 -9.40 -3.92 -10.75
CA GLN A 83 -10.48 -3.47 -11.65
C GLN A 83 -11.15 -4.64 -12.36
N SER A 84 -10.37 -5.69 -12.67
CA SER A 84 -10.84 -6.92 -13.31
C SER A 84 -9.88 -8.07 -13.01
N PRO A 85 -10.30 -9.35 -13.19
CA PRO A 85 -9.39 -10.49 -13.06
C PRO A 85 -8.17 -10.37 -14.00
N VAL A 86 -7.03 -10.89 -13.55
CA VAL A 86 -5.84 -11.05 -14.38
C VAL A 86 -5.95 -12.36 -15.14
N LEU A 87 -5.92 -12.30 -16.48
CA LEU A 87 -6.18 -13.46 -17.34
C LEU A 87 -4.92 -14.02 -18.01
N GLY A 88 -3.78 -13.38 -17.86
CA GLY A 88 -2.54 -13.84 -18.49
C GLY A 88 -1.31 -13.20 -17.87
N THR A 89 -0.14 -13.72 -18.24
CA THR A 89 1.16 -13.30 -17.73
C THR A 89 2.13 -12.93 -18.86
N PRO A 90 3.00 -11.95 -18.61
CA PRO A 90 3.00 -11.06 -17.46
C PRO A 90 1.86 -10.05 -17.54
N THR A 91 1.34 -9.64 -16.42
CA THR A 91 0.48 -8.46 -16.29
C THR A 91 1.08 -7.56 -15.22
N PHE A 92 1.30 -6.31 -15.56
CA PHE A 92 1.84 -5.31 -14.63
C PHE A 92 0.71 -4.41 -14.16
N LEU A 93 0.62 -4.22 -12.86
CA LEU A 93 -0.44 -3.45 -12.20
C LEU A 93 0.17 -2.31 -11.43
N ILE A 94 -0.35 -1.11 -11.60
CA ILE A 94 -0.07 0.01 -10.70
C ILE A 94 -1.14 0.03 -9.63
N ILE A 95 -0.71 -0.16 -8.40
CA ILE A 95 -1.58 -0.17 -7.22
C ILE A 95 -1.30 1.07 -6.39
N HIS A 96 -2.30 1.91 -6.23
CA HIS A 96 -2.24 3.10 -5.39
C HIS A 96 -3.22 2.99 -4.24
N ASN A 97 -2.72 3.05 -3.01
CA ASN A 97 -3.53 2.86 -1.79
C ASN A 97 -4.42 1.61 -1.83
N GLY A 98 -3.87 0.51 -2.35
CA GLY A 98 -4.56 -0.76 -2.47
C GLY A 98 -5.50 -0.89 -3.68
N GLN A 99 -5.68 0.16 -4.48
CA GLN A 99 -6.53 0.14 -5.66
C GLN A 99 -5.71 0.06 -6.94
N GLU A 100 -6.08 -0.82 -7.85
CA GLU A 100 -5.52 -0.81 -9.20
C GLU A 100 -5.94 0.47 -9.92
N ILE A 101 -4.94 1.24 -10.39
CA ILE A 101 -5.18 2.48 -11.15
C ILE A 101 -4.80 2.37 -12.62
N ASP A 102 -3.91 1.42 -12.96
CA ASP A 102 -3.55 1.12 -14.36
C ASP A 102 -2.99 -0.29 -14.47
N ARG A 103 -2.98 -0.83 -15.70
CA ARG A 103 -2.33 -2.11 -16.03
C ARG A 103 -1.76 -2.14 -17.43
N GLN A 104 -0.65 -2.83 -17.55
CA GLN A 104 -0.08 -3.23 -18.84
C GLN A 104 -0.10 -4.75 -18.95
N ARG A 105 -0.70 -5.27 -20.03
CA ARG A 105 -0.74 -6.70 -20.31
C ARG A 105 0.39 -7.07 -21.27
N GLY A 106 1.12 -8.11 -20.91
CA GLY A 106 2.23 -8.58 -21.72
C GLY A 106 3.50 -7.76 -21.58
N TYR A 107 4.52 -8.16 -22.32
CA TYR A 107 5.80 -7.50 -22.37
C TYR A 107 6.33 -7.51 -23.79
N ASP A 108 6.54 -6.36 -24.37
CA ASP A 108 7.08 -6.22 -25.72
C ASP A 108 8.60 -6.01 -25.70
N ASN A 109 9.05 -4.96 -25.03
CA ASN A 109 10.45 -4.60 -24.87
C ASN A 109 10.68 -3.63 -23.71
N ALA A 110 11.94 -3.43 -23.36
CA ALA A 110 12.31 -2.58 -22.22
C ALA A 110 11.91 -1.13 -22.42
N GLU A 111 12.06 -0.56 -23.61
CA GLU A 111 11.74 0.84 -23.88
C GLU A 111 10.26 1.15 -23.63
N MET A 112 9.38 0.32 -24.18
CA MET A 112 7.92 0.46 -23.98
C MET A 112 7.51 0.29 -22.53
N PHE A 113 8.14 -0.64 -21.80
CA PHE A 113 7.87 -0.86 -20.40
C PHE A 113 8.28 0.36 -19.55
N TRP A 114 9.49 0.88 -19.75
CA TRP A 114 9.96 2.06 -19.01
C TRP A 114 9.16 3.30 -19.35
N TRP A 115 8.75 3.47 -20.59
CA TRP A 115 7.91 4.57 -21.01
C TRP A 115 6.56 4.54 -20.29
N TRP A 116 5.87 3.40 -20.28
CA TRP A 116 4.62 3.24 -19.54
C TRP A 116 4.79 3.48 -18.03
N LEU A 117 5.86 2.93 -17.45
CA LEU A 117 6.11 3.06 -16.01
C LEU A 117 6.39 4.51 -15.61
N SER A 118 7.03 5.29 -16.48
CA SER A 118 7.37 6.69 -16.20
C SER A 118 6.16 7.59 -15.95
N ASP A 119 5.01 7.25 -16.53
CA ASP A 119 3.76 7.99 -16.31
C ASP A 119 3.22 7.84 -14.87
N HIS A 120 3.71 6.84 -14.14
CA HIS A 120 3.27 6.53 -12.77
C HIS A 120 4.33 6.83 -11.71
N ALA A 121 5.52 7.21 -12.12
CA ALA A 121 6.56 7.61 -11.19
C ALA A 121 6.21 8.96 -10.56
N ALA A 122 6.32 9.07 -9.24
CA ALA A 122 6.24 10.36 -8.58
C ALA A 122 7.41 11.24 -9.01
N GLU A 123 7.13 12.48 -9.40
CA GLU A 123 8.14 13.52 -9.61
C GLU A 123 8.82 13.92 -8.30
#